data_06a4fc6242d4845378e3bfdb78014c2e
#
_entry.id   06a4fc6242d4845378e3bfdb78014c2e
#
_cell.length_a   1.000
_cell.length_b   1.000
_cell.length_c   1.000
_cell.angle_alpha   90.00
_cell.angle_beta   90.00
_cell.angle_gamma   90.00
#
_symmetry.space_group_name_H-M   'P 1'
#
loop_
_entity.id
_entity.type
_entity.pdbx_description
1 polymer ?
#
loop_
_entity_poly.entity_id
_entity_poly.type
_entity_poly.pdbx_seq_one_letter_code
_entity_poly.pdbx_strand_id
1 'polypeptide(L)'
;MSEMDTFDDGKTVAPQKPKQRLTRRELERRRMLLRSLGAGVTVIGLSLVGYFPILRQLFDRLRPPGAIAESEFLAACIKCGQCVQVCPVEAIKLADGDEGYGLGAPYIDARSQACDFSCDAVQCVLSCPTGALSHDIAKKEEVAMGIARLARPDACLAMNGKGLRGLARGDLFKGLHRYVDIDRWNPVRVADHPYDLELCDLCVRECPIIGAISLQPMSADPNDKRRMPVVADACVGCGACEMMCPAEPAAIVVDAKVLKERTA
;
A
#
# COMPACT_ATOMS: atom_id res chain seq x y z
N MET A 1 49.32 68.22 -50.59
CA MET A 1 49.08 66.97 -51.35
C MET A 1 48.43 65.96 -50.47
N SER A 2 47.15 65.63 -50.88
CA SER A 2 46.31 64.49 -50.63
C SER A 2 46.04 64.11 -49.14
N GLU A 3 44.91 64.50 -48.57
CA GLU A 3 43.58 63.86 -48.74
C GLU A 3 43.58 62.37 -48.57
N MET A 4 42.90 61.92 -47.51
CA MET A 4 41.91 60.82 -47.61
C MET A 4 41.20 60.61 -46.29
N ASP A 5 40.03 61.05 -46.26
CA ASP A 5 38.74 60.47 -45.89
C ASP A 5 38.73 59.35 -44.80
N THR A 6 38.12 59.73 -43.74
CA THR A 6 37.67 58.80 -42.74
C THR A 6 36.19 58.56 -42.90
N PHE A 7 35.81 57.29 -43.08
CA PHE A 7 34.45 56.77 -43.18
C PHE A 7 33.78 56.84 -41.80
N ASP A 8 32.67 57.52 -41.72
CA ASP A 8 31.81 57.63 -40.55
C ASP A 8 30.83 56.42 -40.48
N ASP A 9 31.01 55.56 -39.54
CA ASP A 9 30.10 54.47 -39.27
C ASP A 9 28.85 54.97 -38.49
N GLY A 10 27.85 55.41 -39.28
CA GLY A 10 26.56 55.88 -38.79
C GLY A 10 25.74 54.81 -38.07
N LYS A 11 26.03 54.54 -36.81
CA LYS A 11 25.12 53.82 -35.90
C LYS A 11 24.07 54.79 -35.40
N THR A 12 22.90 54.79 -36.05
CA THR A 12 21.69 55.42 -35.52
C THR A 12 21.26 54.71 -34.21
N VAL A 13 21.58 55.36 -33.11
CA VAL A 13 21.06 54.94 -31.77
C VAL A 13 19.59 55.30 -31.73
N ALA A 14 18.73 54.27 -31.72
CA ALA A 14 17.30 54.45 -31.56
C ALA A 14 16.99 55.20 -30.26
N PRO A 15 16.08 56.17 -30.22
CA PRO A 15 15.77 56.93 -29.03
C PRO A 15 15.21 56.02 -27.96
N GLN A 16 15.93 55.89 -26.86
CA GLN A 16 15.43 55.18 -25.66
C GLN A 16 14.20 55.92 -25.14
N LYS A 17 13.04 55.27 -25.17
CA LYS A 17 11.83 55.80 -24.57
C LYS A 17 12.09 56.12 -23.08
N PRO A 18 11.76 57.35 -22.63
CA PRO A 18 11.99 57.73 -21.23
C PRO A 18 11.27 56.74 -20.30
N LYS A 19 11.98 56.18 -19.32
CA LYS A 19 11.41 55.34 -18.29
C LYS A 19 10.37 56.19 -17.54
N GLN A 20 9.08 56.01 -17.84
CA GLN A 20 7.98 56.66 -17.14
C GLN A 20 8.06 56.29 -15.66
N ARG A 21 8.31 57.25 -14.79
CA ARG A 21 8.22 57.06 -13.34
C ARG A 21 6.74 56.89 -13.02
N LEU A 22 6.40 55.69 -12.54
CA LEU A 22 5.05 55.32 -12.11
C LEU A 22 4.56 56.31 -11.05
N THR A 23 3.35 56.78 -11.20
CA THR A 23 2.71 57.64 -10.19
C THR A 23 2.48 56.88 -8.91
N ARG A 24 2.40 57.60 -7.75
CA ARG A 24 2.17 56.98 -6.45
C ARG A 24 0.91 56.09 -6.41
N ARG A 25 -0.13 56.50 -7.12
CA ARG A 25 -1.38 55.74 -7.29
C ARG A 25 -1.21 54.44 -8.07
N GLU A 26 -0.35 54.43 -9.10
CA GLU A 26 -0.04 53.22 -9.90
C GLU A 26 0.80 52.23 -9.09
N LEU A 27 1.72 52.72 -8.27
CA LEU A 27 2.49 51.89 -7.36
C LEU A 27 1.61 51.22 -6.29
N GLU A 28 0.65 51.95 -5.73
CA GLU A 28 -0.30 51.41 -4.76
C GLU A 28 -1.23 50.37 -5.41
N ARG A 29 -1.76 50.60 -6.61
CA ARG A 29 -2.54 49.63 -7.39
C ARG A 29 -1.72 48.36 -7.68
N ARG A 30 -0.48 48.49 -8.10
CA ARG A 30 0.40 47.32 -8.32
C ARG A 30 0.68 46.54 -7.06
N ARG A 31 0.92 47.21 -5.92
CA ARG A 31 1.07 46.54 -4.62
C ARG A 31 -0.20 45.83 -4.18
N MET A 32 -1.36 46.42 -4.41
CA MET A 32 -2.64 45.79 -4.09
C MET A 32 -2.88 44.57 -4.97
N LEU A 33 -2.63 44.62 -6.28
CA LEU A 33 -2.70 43.51 -7.21
C LEU A 33 -1.72 42.36 -6.86
N LEU A 34 -0.49 42.69 -6.49
CA LEU A 34 0.49 41.69 -6.07
C LEU A 34 0.11 41.01 -4.75
N ARG A 35 -0.50 41.76 -3.81
CA ARG A 35 -1.00 41.19 -2.55
C ARG A 35 -2.22 40.29 -2.78
N SER A 36 -3.15 40.69 -3.64
CA SER A 36 -4.32 39.86 -3.97
C SER A 36 -3.95 38.62 -4.78
N LEU A 37 -2.97 38.71 -5.70
CA LEU A 37 -2.40 37.56 -6.41
C LEU A 37 -1.68 36.62 -5.43
N GLY A 38 -0.87 37.17 -4.52
CA GLY A 38 -0.21 36.38 -3.49
C GLY A 38 -1.20 35.67 -2.57
N ALA A 39 -2.26 36.36 -2.12
CA ALA A 39 -3.31 35.75 -1.33
C ALA A 39 -4.06 34.66 -2.12
N GLY A 40 -4.33 34.88 -3.41
CA GLY A 40 -4.96 33.88 -4.27
C GLY A 40 -4.09 32.62 -4.44
N VAL A 41 -2.80 32.80 -4.67
CA VAL A 41 -1.85 31.68 -4.79
C VAL A 41 -1.73 30.90 -3.47
N THR A 42 -1.72 31.58 -2.32
CA THR A 42 -1.69 30.90 -1.01
C THR A 42 -2.98 30.12 -0.74
N VAL A 43 -4.15 30.65 -1.08
CA VAL A 43 -5.43 29.93 -0.93
C VAL A 43 -5.46 28.70 -1.83
N ILE A 44 -5.04 28.83 -3.09
CA ILE A 44 -4.95 27.69 -4.03
C ILE A 44 -3.94 26.67 -3.54
N GLY A 45 -2.78 27.11 -3.06
CA GLY A 45 -1.76 26.21 -2.50
C GLY A 45 -2.25 25.43 -1.28
N LEU A 46 -2.92 26.09 -0.33
CA LEU A 46 -3.54 25.45 0.83
C LEU A 46 -4.66 24.49 0.43
N SER A 47 -5.46 24.86 -0.57
CA SER A 47 -6.50 23.96 -1.12
C SER A 47 -5.90 22.72 -1.77
N LEU A 48 -4.80 22.85 -2.52
CA LEU A 48 -4.08 21.72 -3.13
C LEU A 48 -3.45 20.81 -2.07
N VAL A 49 -2.89 21.38 -1.00
CA VAL A 49 -2.38 20.60 0.14
C VAL A 49 -3.51 19.86 0.85
N GLY A 50 -4.68 20.48 1.04
CA GLY A 50 -5.88 19.83 1.57
C GLY A 50 -6.45 18.75 0.63
N TYR A 51 -6.22 18.87 -0.69
CA TYR A 51 -6.61 17.88 -1.69
C TYR A 51 -5.63 16.72 -1.81
N PHE A 52 -4.40 16.86 -1.32
CA PHE A 52 -3.35 15.83 -1.42
C PHE A 52 -3.72 14.49 -0.76
N PRO A 53 -4.38 14.45 0.42
CA PRO A 53 -4.89 13.19 0.98
C PRO A 53 -5.92 12.53 0.06
N ILE A 54 -6.74 13.33 -0.64
CA ILE A 54 -7.75 12.82 -1.58
C ILE A 54 -7.07 12.16 -2.80
N LEU A 55 -5.96 12.70 -3.29
CA LEU A 55 -5.19 12.11 -4.39
C LEU A 55 -4.46 10.82 -3.98
N ARG A 56 -4.15 10.62 -2.70
CA ARG A 56 -3.63 9.35 -2.17
C ARG A 56 -4.64 8.20 -2.20
N GLN A 57 -5.92 8.48 -2.44
CA GLN A 57 -7.03 7.50 -2.54
C GLN A 57 -6.95 6.56 -3.75
N LEU A 58 -6.05 6.80 -4.67
CA LEU A 58 -5.82 5.90 -5.81
C LEU A 58 -5.18 4.58 -5.41
N PHE A 59 -4.83 4.39 -4.13
CA PHE A 59 -4.36 3.10 -3.61
C PHE A 59 -5.53 2.31 -3.05
N ASP A 60 -5.91 1.25 -3.76
CA ASP A 60 -6.90 0.30 -3.26
C ASP A 60 -6.39 -0.33 -1.96
N ARG A 61 -7.15 -0.19 -0.89
CA ARG A 61 -6.83 -0.77 0.40
C ARG A 61 -7.28 -2.22 0.46
N LEU A 62 -6.49 -3.02 1.13
CA LEU A 62 -6.90 -4.39 1.42
C LEU A 62 -8.05 -4.35 2.43
N ARG A 63 -9.24 -4.73 1.97
CA ARG A 63 -10.45 -4.76 2.80
C ARG A 63 -10.56 -6.07 3.57
N PRO A 64 -11.28 -6.09 4.70
CA PRO A 64 -11.57 -7.32 5.43
C PRO A 64 -12.24 -8.37 4.57
N PRO A 65 -12.14 -9.67 4.93
CA PRO A 65 -12.86 -10.74 4.26
C PRO A 65 -14.32 -10.41 4.02
N GLY A 66 -14.81 -10.74 2.82
CA GLY A 66 -16.21 -10.55 2.47
C GLY A 66 -16.59 -9.12 2.05
N ALA A 67 -15.65 -8.18 2.00
CA ALA A 67 -15.98 -6.82 1.55
C ALA A 67 -16.55 -6.83 0.12
N ILE A 68 -17.70 -6.19 -0.05
CA ILE A 68 -18.33 -5.96 -1.36
C ILE A 68 -17.53 -4.93 -2.17
N ALA A 69 -17.97 -4.58 -3.37
CA ALA A 69 -17.29 -3.61 -4.22
C ALA A 69 -17.01 -2.29 -3.45
N GLU A 70 -15.83 -1.68 -3.66
CA GLU A 70 -15.32 -0.58 -2.82
C GLU A 70 -16.32 0.57 -2.64
N SER A 71 -17.00 0.99 -3.70
CA SER A 71 -18.01 2.06 -3.63
C SER A 71 -19.23 1.68 -2.79
N GLU A 72 -19.68 0.45 -2.93
CA GLU A 72 -20.81 -0.11 -2.18
C GLU A 72 -20.41 -0.37 -0.73
N PHE A 73 -19.19 -0.88 -0.51
CA PHE A 73 -18.62 -1.09 0.81
C PHE A 73 -18.57 0.21 1.61
N LEU A 74 -18.05 1.28 1.02
CA LEU A 74 -17.96 2.59 1.68
C LEU A 74 -19.34 3.20 1.96
N ALA A 75 -20.34 2.92 1.12
CA ALA A 75 -21.72 3.37 1.32
C ALA A 75 -22.45 2.56 2.40
N ALA A 76 -22.24 1.25 2.46
CA ALA A 76 -22.89 0.34 3.40
C ALA A 76 -22.25 0.32 4.79
N CYS A 77 -20.94 0.56 4.87
CA CYS A 77 -20.17 0.48 6.12
C CYS A 77 -20.49 1.63 7.06
N ILE A 78 -21.16 1.34 8.18
CA ILE A 78 -21.47 2.31 9.24
C ILE A 78 -20.31 2.55 10.22
N LYS A 79 -19.15 1.95 9.98
CA LYS A 79 -17.91 2.14 10.76
C LYS A 79 -18.06 1.79 12.25
N CYS A 80 -18.88 0.80 12.55
CA CYS A 80 -19.22 0.39 13.92
C CYS A 80 -18.08 -0.29 14.67
N GLY A 81 -17.01 -0.74 13.99
CA GLY A 81 -15.84 -1.39 14.60
C GLY A 81 -16.06 -2.85 15.04
N GLN A 82 -17.24 -3.47 14.81
CA GLN A 82 -17.49 -4.85 15.20
C GLN A 82 -16.50 -5.83 14.58
N CYS A 83 -16.17 -5.67 13.30
CA CYS A 83 -15.20 -6.50 12.60
C CYS A 83 -13.79 -6.41 13.21
N VAL A 84 -13.42 -5.26 13.79
CA VAL A 84 -12.14 -5.08 14.50
C VAL A 84 -12.13 -5.88 15.79
N GLN A 85 -13.22 -5.80 16.57
CA GLN A 85 -13.30 -6.41 17.91
C GLN A 85 -13.32 -7.93 17.88
N VAL A 86 -13.88 -8.53 16.84
CA VAL A 86 -13.97 -10.00 16.74
C VAL A 86 -12.72 -10.65 16.14
N CYS A 87 -11.75 -9.85 15.69
CA CYS A 87 -10.54 -10.37 15.05
C CYS A 87 -9.50 -10.80 16.09
N PRO A 88 -9.22 -12.12 16.25
CA PRO A 88 -8.33 -12.60 17.31
C PRO A 88 -6.87 -12.20 17.14
N VAL A 89 -6.44 -11.87 15.91
CA VAL A 89 -5.08 -11.42 15.61
C VAL A 89 -5.00 -9.90 15.33
N GLU A 90 -6.08 -9.15 15.59
CA GLU A 90 -6.13 -7.70 15.43
C GLU A 90 -5.72 -7.22 14.03
N ALA A 91 -6.03 -8.01 12.98
CA ALA A 91 -5.62 -7.71 11.62
C ALA A 91 -6.36 -6.51 11.03
N ILE A 92 -7.56 -6.19 11.52
CA ILE A 92 -8.41 -5.15 10.97
C ILE A 92 -8.20 -3.86 11.74
N LYS A 93 -7.84 -2.79 11.02
CA LYS A 93 -7.68 -1.44 11.55
C LYS A 93 -8.76 -0.53 10.98
N LEU A 94 -9.08 0.56 11.67
CA LEU A 94 -9.91 1.63 11.15
C LEU A 94 -9.01 2.72 10.56
N ALA A 95 -9.36 3.20 9.39
CA ALA A 95 -8.59 4.23 8.69
C ALA A 95 -8.63 5.56 9.43
N ASP A 96 -7.47 6.17 9.65
CA ASP A 96 -7.31 7.48 10.28
C ASP A 96 -7.34 8.63 9.26
N GLY A 97 -7.38 9.88 9.74
CA GLY A 97 -7.53 11.08 8.92
C GLY A 97 -6.35 11.36 7.99
N ASP A 98 -5.16 10.89 8.32
CA ASP A 98 -3.93 11.00 7.52
C ASP A 98 -3.82 9.91 6.45
N GLU A 99 -4.66 8.87 6.51
CA GLU A 99 -4.67 7.75 5.58
C GLU A 99 -5.56 7.94 4.34
N GLY A 100 -6.18 9.09 4.18
CA GLY A 100 -6.98 9.47 3.01
C GLY A 100 -8.46 9.14 3.13
N TYR A 101 -9.13 8.86 2.01
CA TYR A 101 -10.59 8.68 1.92
C TYR A 101 -11.08 7.41 2.62
N GLY A 102 -12.28 7.46 3.17
CA GLY A 102 -12.85 6.34 3.91
C GLY A 102 -12.46 6.35 5.38
N LEU A 103 -12.28 7.55 5.97
CA LEU A 103 -12.05 7.73 7.41
C LEU A 103 -12.97 6.82 8.23
N GLY A 104 -12.38 6.07 9.16
CA GLY A 104 -13.09 5.10 9.99
C GLY A 104 -13.50 3.80 9.28
N ALA A 105 -13.27 3.67 7.97
CA ALA A 105 -13.55 2.42 7.27
C ALA A 105 -12.49 1.36 7.57
N PRO A 106 -12.88 0.09 7.80
CA PRO A 106 -11.94 -0.97 8.13
C PRO A 106 -11.05 -1.36 6.95
N TYR A 107 -9.78 -1.65 7.24
CA TYR A 107 -8.79 -2.13 6.30
C TYR A 107 -7.78 -3.04 6.98
N ILE A 108 -6.96 -3.74 6.21
CA ILE A 108 -5.87 -4.58 6.66
C ILE A 108 -4.56 -4.02 6.08
N ASP A 109 -3.60 -3.78 6.96
CA ASP A 109 -2.21 -3.53 6.59
C ASP A 109 -1.45 -4.85 6.66
N ALA A 110 -1.41 -5.56 5.54
CA ALA A 110 -0.87 -6.91 5.46
C ALA A 110 0.58 -7.01 5.97
N ARG A 111 1.39 -5.95 5.77
CA ARG A 111 2.79 -5.96 6.21
C ARG A 111 2.93 -5.86 7.73
N SER A 112 2.02 -5.15 8.41
CA SER A 112 2.07 -5.00 9.87
C SER A 112 1.29 -6.10 10.59
N GLN A 113 0.10 -6.46 10.08
CA GLN A 113 -0.73 -7.53 10.65
C GLN A 113 -1.68 -8.06 9.59
N ALA A 114 -1.46 -9.29 9.16
CA ALA A 114 -2.26 -9.97 8.16
C ALA A 114 -3.43 -10.74 8.77
N CYS A 115 -4.40 -11.09 7.94
CA CYS A 115 -5.43 -12.06 8.30
C CYS A 115 -4.89 -13.49 8.14
N ASP A 116 -4.85 -14.25 9.19
CA ASP A 116 -4.43 -15.67 9.18
C ASP A 116 -5.61 -16.66 9.20
N PHE A 117 -6.85 -16.14 9.12
CA PHE A 117 -8.09 -16.91 9.26
C PHE A 117 -8.18 -17.74 10.55
N SER A 118 -7.52 -17.31 11.61
CA SER A 118 -7.52 -17.98 12.90
C SER A 118 -8.88 -17.99 13.60
N CYS A 119 -9.83 -17.20 13.13
CA CYS A 119 -11.19 -17.12 13.67
C CYS A 119 -12.13 -18.24 13.21
N ASP A 120 -11.64 -19.21 12.44
CA ASP A 120 -12.32 -20.41 11.92
C ASP A 120 -13.54 -20.18 10.99
N ALA A 121 -14.36 -19.17 11.19
CA ALA A 121 -15.64 -18.96 10.48
C ALA A 121 -15.82 -17.53 9.97
N VAL A 122 -14.74 -16.85 9.56
CA VAL A 122 -14.78 -15.48 9.04
C VAL A 122 -15.61 -14.54 9.93
N GLN A 123 -15.28 -14.49 11.22
CA GLN A 123 -16.07 -13.80 12.28
C GLN A 123 -16.36 -12.33 11.95
N CYS A 124 -15.47 -11.65 11.24
CA CYS A 124 -15.69 -10.26 10.80
C CYS A 124 -16.90 -10.14 9.86
N VAL A 125 -17.14 -11.13 8.99
CA VAL A 125 -18.32 -11.22 8.14
C VAL A 125 -19.57 -11.43 8.97
N LEU A 126 -19.56 -12.42 9.87
CA LEU A 126 -20.70 -12.73 10.71
C LEU A 126 -21.10 -11.59 11.64
N SER A 127 -20.14 -10.76 12.06
CA SER A 127 -20.39 -9.61 12.94
C SER A 127 -20.83 -8.35 12.21
N CYS A 128 -20.84 -8.32 10.87
CA CYS A 128 -21.18 -7.13 10.11
C CYS A 128 -22.71 -6.91 10.04
N PRO A 129 -23.26 -5.86 10.68
CA PRO A 129 -24.72 -5.69 10.75
C PRO A 129 -25.34 -5.15 9.47
N THR A 130 -24.53 -4.61 8.54
CA THR A 130 -25.03 -3.91 7.36
C THR A 130 -24.84 -4.68 6.06
N GLY A 131 -24.16 -5.85 6.11
CA GLY A 131 -23.79 -6.58 4.89
C GLY A 131 -22.71 -5.91 4.05
N ALA A 132 -22.03 -4.87 4.54
CA ALA A 132 -20.83 -4.33 3.91
C ALA A 132 -19.73 -5.41 3.75
N LEU A 133 -19.71 -6.39 4.65
CA LEU A 133 -19.06 -7.67 4.48
C LEU A 133 -20.15 -8.70 4.17
N SER A 134 -20.14 -9.27 2.95
CA SER A 134 -21.21 -10.15 2.46
C SER A 134 -21.32 -11.43 3.28
N HIS A 135 -22.52 -11.71 3.81
CA HIS A 135 -22.84 -12.92 4.55
C HIS A 135 -22.92 -14.19 3.68
N ASP A 136 -22.79 -14.06 2.35
CA ASP A 136 -22.73 -15.19 1.43
C ASP A 136 -21.41 -15.98 1.59
N ILE A 137 -20.42 -15.38 2.24
CA ILE A 137 -19.10 -15.98 2.47
C ILE A 137 -19.10 -16.68 3.84
N ALA A 138 -18.99 -17.99 3.82
CA ALA A 138 -18.92 -18.80 5.05
C ALA A 138 -17.54 -19.40 5.30
N LYS A 139 -16.73 -19.61 4.25
CA LYS A 139 -15.43 -20.27 4.33
C LYS A 139 -14.31 -19.37 3.85
N LYS A 140 -13.12 -19.59 4.39
CA LYS A 140 -11.91 -18.80 4.03
C LYS A 140 -11.52 -18.95 2.55
N GLU A 141 -11.83 -20.07 1.93
CA GLU A 141 -11.54 -20.36 0.52
C GLU A 141 -12.44 -19.56 -0.44
N GLU A 142 -13.59 -19.07 0.01
CA GLU A 142 -14.54 -18.26 -0.75
C GLU A 142 -14.18 -16.78 -0.72
N VAL A 143 -13.25 -16.40 0.16
CA VAL A 143 -12.83 -15.00 0.34
C VAL A 143 -11.98 -14.55 -0.84
N ALA A 144 -12.19 -13.31 -1.24
CA ALA A 144 -11.42 -12.64 -2.27
C ALA A 144 -11.07 -11.22 -1.80
N MET A 145 -9.86 -11.03 -1.26
CA MET A 145 -9.37 -9.73 -0.78
C MET A 145 -8.36 -9.12 -1.73
N GLY A 146 -7.58 -9.94 -2.39
CA GLY A 146 -6.51 -9.56 -3.30
C GLY A 146 -5.78 -10.79 -3.84
N ILE A 147 -4.66 -10.57 -4.50
CA ILE A 147 -3.75 -11.65 -4.91
C ILE A 147 -2.34 -11.30 -4.46
N ALA A 148 -1.65 -12.29 -3.89
CA ALA A 148 -0.23 -12.17 -3.62
C ALA A 148 0.57 -12.19 -4.93
N ARG A 149 1.63 -11.41 -5.02
CA ARG A 149 2.57 -11.45 -6.13
C ARG A 149 4.00 -11.29 -5.65
N LEU A 150 4.93 -11.90 -6.34
CA LEU A 150 6.36 -11.71 -6.11
C LEU A 150 6.78 -10.36 -6.72
N ALA A 151 6.87 -9.34 -5.86
CA ALA A 151 7.17 -7.98 -6.29
C ALA A 151 8.68 -7.71 -6.39
N ARG A 152 9.48 -8.41 -5.57
CA ARG A 152 10.95 -8.22 -5.48
C ARG A 152 11.66 -9.56 -5.50
N PRO A 153 11.85 -10.15 -6.69
CA PRO A 153 12.53 -11.45 -6.84
C PRO A 153 13.92 -11.46 -6.20
N ASP A 154 14.68 -10.39 -6.40
CA ASP A 154 16.06 -10.28 -5.90
C ASP A 154 16.16 -10.29 -4.37
N ALA A 155 15.13 -9.82 -3.68
CA ALA A 155 15.06 -9.83 -2.21
C ALA A 155 14.59 -11.18 -1.64
N CYS A 156 14.04 -12.06 -2.48
CA CYS A 156 13.46 -13.34 -2.04
C CYS A 156 14.59 -14.33 -1.66
N LEU A 157 14.57 -14.79 -0.40
CA LEU A 157 15.57 -15.76 0.08
C LEU A 157 15.49 -17.09 -0.68
N ALA A 158 14.27 -17.57 -0.97
CA ALA A 158 14.08 -18.82 -1.72
C ALA A 158 14.66 -18.75 -3.15
N MET A 159 14.47 -17.63 -3.84
CA MET A 159 15.03 -17.41 -5.17
C MET A 159 16.56 -17.30 -5.16
N ASN A 160 17.12 -16.89 -4.03
CA ASN A 160 18.57 -16.87 -3.82
C ASN A 160 19.13 -18.18 -3.27
N GLY A 161 18.30 -19.24 -3.13
CA GLY A 161 18.68 -20.53 -2.58
C GLY A 161 19.07 -20.46 -1.10
N LYS A 162 18.59 -19.45 -0.36
CA LYS A 162 18.92 -19.18 1.03
C LYS A 162 17.80 -19.63 1.96
N GLY A 163 18.19 -20.10 3.13
CA GLY A 163 17.27 -20.39 4.23
C GLY A 163 17.07 -19.21 5.17
N LEU A 164 16.41 -19.48 6.29
CA LEU A 164 16.23 -18.54 7.38
C LEU A 164 16.52 -19.23 8.70
N ARG A 165 17.40 -18.65 9.51
CA ARG A 165 17.65 -19.07 10.89
C ARG A 165 17.39 -17.90 11.83
N GLY A 166 16.46 -18.10 12.78
CA GLY A 166 16.04 -17.08 13.72
C GLY A 166 14.64 -16.53 13.41
N LEU A 167 14.39 -15.30 13.78
CA LEU A 167 13.06 -14.67 13.69
C LEU A 167 12.76 -14.17 12.28
N ALA A 168 11.53 -14.38 11.81
CA ALA A 168 11.10 -13.96 10.48
C ALA A 168 11.18 -12.43 10.30
N ARG A 169 10.81 -11.67 11.33
CA ARG A 169 10.69 -10.20 11.28
C ARG A 169 11.48 -9.46 12.37
N GLY A 170 12.38 -10.16 13.07
CA GLY A 170 13.13 -9.61 14.20
C GLY A 170 12.30 -9.53 15.50
N ASP A 171 12.96 -9.17 16.57
CA ASP A 171 12.45 -9.20 17.96
C ASP A 171 11.46 -8.07 18.28
N LEU A 172 11.53 -6.96 17.58
CA LEU A 172 10.65 -5.78 17.76
C LEU A 172 9.32 -5.90 17.02
N PHE A 173 9.15 -6.91 16.18
CA PHE A 173 7.93 -7.07 15.41
C PHE A 173 6.77 -7.50 16.32
N LYS A 174 5.66 -6.75 16.27
CA LYS A 174 4.50 -6.94 17.16
C LYS A 174 3.39 -7.81 16.56
N GLY A 175 3.54 -8.25 15.30
CA GLY A 175 2.52 -9.02 14.62
C GLY A 175 2.24 -10.35 15.32
N LEU A 176 0.96 -10.73 15.31
CA LEU A 176 0.44 -11.98 15.86
C LEU A 176 0.18 -12.97 14.73
N HIS A 177 0.44 -14.24 15.00
CA HIS A 177 0.12 -15.33 14.08
C HIS A 177 -0.32 -16.55 14.89
N ARG A 178 -1.27 -17.30 14.35
CA ARG A 178 -1.70 -18.54 14.97
C ARG A 178 -0.96 -19.71 14.35
N TYR A 179 -0.09 -20.29 15.12
CA TYR A 179 0.64 -21.50 14.76
C TYR A 179 -0.16 -22.74 15.16
N VAL A 180 -0.55 -23.55 14.19
CA VAL A 180 -1.40 -24.74 14.42
C VAL A 180 -0.69 -25.80 15.27
N ASP A 181 0.62 -25.86 15.19
CA ASP A 181 1.51 -26.77 15.93
C ASP A 181 1.78 -26.34 17.38
N ILE A 182 1.50 -25.07 17.74
CA ILE A 182 1.72 -24.54 19.08
C ILE A 182 0.38 -24.48 19.85
N ASP A 183 -0.49 -23.58 19.44
CA ASP A 183 -1.80 -23.40 20.04
C ASP A 183 -2.80 -22.86 19.02
N ARG A 184 -3.82 -23.64 18.76
CA ARG A 184 -4.87 -23.27 17.81
C ARG A 184 -5.71 -22.08 18.28
N TRP A 185 -5.78 -21.81 19.58
CA TRP A 185 -6.72 -20.85 20.14
C TRP A 185 -6.09 -19.52 20.51
N ASN A 186 -4.79 -19.53 20.81
CA ASN A 186 -4.08 -18.33 21.24
C ASN A 186 -3.03 -17.93 20.20
N PRO A 187 -3.16 -16.75 19.54
CA PRO A 187 -2.13 -16.26 18.65
C PRO A 187 -0.86 -15.92 19.42
N VAL A 188 0.28 -16.24 18.82
CA VAL A 188 1.61 -15.99 19.37
C VAL A 188 2.26 -14.86 18.57
N ARG A 189 3.08 -14.05 19.21
CA ARG A 189 3.85 -13.03 18.47
C ARG A 189 4.82 -13.73 17.52
N VAL A 190 4.89 -13.22 16.28
CA VAL A 190 5.87 -13.71 15.28
C VAL A 190 7.31 -13.59 15.80
N ALA A 191 7.58 -12.61 16.65
CA ALA A 191 8.87 -12.41 17.30
C ALA A 191 9.21 -13.48 18.36
N ASP A 192 8.25 -14.29 18.79
CA ASP A 192 8.48 -15.36 19.77
C ASP A 192 8.61 -16.75 19.12
N HIS A 193 8.54 -16.81 17.76
CA HIS A 193 8.61 -18.05 17.00
C HIS A 193 9.84 -18.06 16.06
N PRO A 194 10.98 -18.63 16.47
CA PRO A 194 12.14 -18.75 15.63
C PRO A 194 12.01 -19.89 14.61
N TYR A 195 12.63 -19.73 13.46
CA TYR A 195 12.68 -20.73 12.40
C TYR A 195 14.11 -21.24 12.20
N ASP A 196 14.23 -22.50 11.79
CA ASP A 196 15.48 -23.09 11.28
C ASP A 196 15.18 -23.79 9.94
N LEU A 197 15.29 -23.02 8.88
CA LEU A 197 14.94 -23.43 7.52
C LEU A 197 16.20 -23.45 6.65
N GLU A 198 16.50 -24.58 6.05
CA GLU A 198 17.60 -24.69 5.06
C GLU A 198 17.28 -23.89 3.79
N LEU A 199 16.01 -23.82 3.41
CA LEU A 199 15.47 -23.01 2.34
C LEU A 199 14.27 -22.25 2.86
N CYS A 200 14.17 -20.96 2.55
CA CYS A 200 13.03 -20.13 2.99
C CYS A 200 11.75 -20.57 2.27
N ASP A 201 10.77 -21.04 3.04
CA ASP A 201 9.46 -21.46 2.56
C ASP A 201 8.30 -20.79 3.33
N LEU A 202 8.58 -19.73 4.10
CA LEU A 202 7.61 -19.10 5.01
C LEU A 202 6.30 -18.69 4.32
N CYS A 203 6.36 -18.17 3.11
CA CYS A 203 5.15 -17.79 2.37
C CYS A 203 4.26 -18.99 2.00
N VAL A 204 4.83 -20.21 1.94
CA VAL A 204 4.07 -21.45 1.71
C VAL A 204 3.61 -22.04 3.03
N ARG A 205 4.52 -22.12 3.99
CA ARG A 205 4.31 -22.74 5.32
C ARG A 205 3.21 -22.03 6.10
N GLU A 206 3.26 -20.70 6.14
CA GLU A 206 2.33 -19.87 6.91
C GLU A 206 1.10 -19.42 6.09
N CYS A 207 0.92 -20.00 4.89
CA CYS A 207 -0.27 -19.71 4.09
C CYS A 207 -1.49 -20.45 4.67
N PRO A 208 -2.55 -19.74 5.08
CA PRO A 208 -3.75 -20.40 5.64
C PRO A 208 -4.59 -21.13 4.58
N ILE A 209 -4.29 -20.94 3.29
CA ILE A 209 -4.97 -21.60 2.18
C ILE A 209 -4.03 -22.61 1.55
N ILE A 210 -4.35 -23.89 1.74
CA ILE A 210 -3.52 -24.98 1.24
C ILE A 210 -3.42 -24.91 -0.29
N GLY A 211 -2.20 -24.98 -0.81
CA GLY A 211 -1.94 -24.98 -2.25
C GLY A 211 -2.03 -23.61 -2.94
N ALA A 212 -2.34 -22.52 -2.21
CA ALA A 212 -2.40 -21.19 -2.79
C ALA A 212 -1.02 -20.63 -3.17
N ILE A 213 0.04 -21.08 -2.51
CA ILE A 213 1.42 -20.75 -2.85
C ILE A 213 2.24 -22.03 -2.86
N SER A 214 3.12 -22.19 -3.85
CA SER A 214 4.06 -23.30 -3.96
C SER A 214 5.45 -22.82 -4.31
N LEU A 215 6.49 -23.59 -3.98
CA LEU A 215 7.86 -23.32 -4.39
C LEU A 215 8.23 -24.21 -5.58
N GLN A 216 8.48 -23.61 -6.74
CA GLN A 216 8.90 -24.33 -7.94
C GLN A 216 10.43 -24.20 -8.13
N PRO A 217 11.13 -25.29 -8.58
CA PRO A 217 12.54 -25.21 -8.90
C PRO A 217 12.77 -24.24 -10.07
N MET A 218 13.82 -23.44 -9.99
CA MET A 218 14.19 -22.49 -11.04
C MET A 218 15.03 -23.14 -12.15
N SER A 219 15.59 -24.34 -11.89
CA SER A 219 16.42 -25.10 -12.81
C SER A 219 16.09 -26.58 -12.72
N ALA A 220 16.42 -27.34 -13.76
CA ALA A 220 16.37 -28.81 -13.78
C ALA A 220 17.56 -29.44 -13.03
N ASP A 221 18.58 -28.67 -12.64
CA ASP A 221 19.72 -29.16 -11.88
C ASP A 221 19.30 -29.52 -10.44
N PRO A 222 19.41 -30.76 -10.00
CA PRO A 222 19.05 -31.18 -8.65
C PRO A 222 19.89 -30.51 -7.54
N ASN A 223 21.08 -29.97 -7.86
CA ASN A 223 21.94 -29.23 -6.92
C ASN A 223 21.53 -27.76 -6.79
N ASP A 224 20.71 -27.24 -7.68
CA ASP A 224 20.21 -25.87 -7.58
C ASP A 224 19.12 -25.75 -6.51
N LYS A 225 19.47 -25.11 -5.40
CA LYS A 225 18.54 -24.87 -4.27
C LYS A 225 17.55 -23.74 -4.51
N ARG A 226 17.69 -22.97 -5.60
CA ARG A 226 16.82 -21.83 -5.87
C ARG A 226 15.40 -22.28 -6.17
N ARG A 227 14.44 -21.62 -5.53
CA ARG A 227 13.02 -21.90 -5.72
C ARG A 227 12.27 -20.60 -5.89
N MET A 228 11.33 -20.59 -6.83
CA MET A 228 10.47 -19.44 -7.09
C MET A 228 9.10 -19.66 -6.44
N PRO A 229 8.63 -18.72 -5.59
CA PRO A 229 7.26 -18.73 -5.11
C PRO A 229 6.28 -18.49 -6.26
N VAL A 230 5.38 -19.43 -6.46
CA VAL A 230 4.31 -19.35 -7.47
C VAL A 230 2.98 -19.29 -6.76
N VAL A 231 2.21 -18.27 -7.06
CA VAL A 231 0.87 -18.03 -6.48
C VAL A 231 -0.17 -18.62 -7.42
N ALA A 232 -1.02 -19.48 -6.88
CA ALA A 232 -2.13 -20.11 -7.60
C ALA A 232 -3.41 -19.29 -7.47
N ASP A 233 -4.41 -19.64 -8.30
CA ASP A 233 -5.74 -19.01 -8.29
C ASP A 233 -6.52 -19.17 -6.97
N ALA A 234 -6.15 -20.16 -6.16
CA ALA A 234 -6.70 -20.36 -4.82
C ALA A 234 -6.27 -19.26 -3.81
N CYS A 235 -5.38 -18.35 -4.19
CA CYS A 235 -4.97 -17.25 -3.33
C CYS A 235 -6.13 -16.30 -3.04
N VAL A 236 -6.40 -16.07 -1.77
CA VAL A 236 -7.47 -15.17 -1.28
C VAL A 236 -6.99 -13.78 -0.89
N GLY A 237 -5.66 -13.54 -0.98
CA GLY A 237 -5.06 -12.23 -0.69
C GLY A 237 -5.05 -11.82 0.78
N CYS A 238 -4.99 -12.77 1.70
CA CYS A 238 -5.05 -12.51 3.15
C CYS A 238 -3.84 -11.76 3.73
N GLY A 239 -2.69 -11.78 3.04
CA GLY A 239 -1.49 -11.06 3.43
C GLY A 239 -0.52 -11.83 4.34
N ALA A 240 -0.83 -13.04 4.80
CA ALA A 240 0.06 -13.81 5.69
C ALA A 240 1.47 -13.99 5.10
N CYS A 241 1.58 -14.27 3.80
CA CYS A 241 2.85 -14.39 3.10
C CYS A 241 3.66 -13.07 3.08
N GLU A 242 3.01 -11.91 3.00
CA GLU A 242 3.64 -10.60 3.06
C GLU A 242 4.11 -10.28 4.49
N MET A 243 3.26 -10.53 5.48
CA MET A 243 3.59 -10.34 6.89
C MET A 243 4.81 -11.18 7.31
N MET A 244 4.81 -12.46 6.94
CA MET A 244 5.85 -13.41 7.35
C MET A 244 7.13 -13.30 6.53
N CYS A 245 7.14 -12.53 5.43
CA CYS A 245 8.33 -12.39 4.59
C CYS A 245 9.49 -11.72 5.34
N PRO A 246 10.67 -12.37 5.46
CA PRO A 246 11.82 -11.83 6.20
C PRO A 246 12.54 -10.70 5.45
N ALA A 247 12.28 -10.54 4.15
CA ALA A 247 12.87 -9.46 3.38
C ALA A 247 12.29 -8.10 3.75
N GLU A 248 13.13 -7.04 3.80
CA GLU A 248 12.72 -5.66 4.05
C GLU A 248 13.23 -4.77 2.91
N PRO A 249 12.31 -4.23 2.08
CA PRO A 249 10.87 -4.46 2.03
C PRO A 249 10.50 -5.89 1.56
N ALA A 250 9.27 -6.35 1.87
CA ALA A 250 8.81 -7.70 1.56
C ALA A 250 9.00 -8.09 0.08
N ALA A 251 9.49 -9.30 -0.16
CA ALA A 251 9.67 -9.83 -1.53
C ALA A 251 8.32 -10.15 -2.20
N ILE A 252 7.38 -10.69 -1.41
CA ILE A 252 6.00 -10.98 -1.83
C ILE A 252 5.06 -9.96 -1.20
N VAL A 253 4.12 -9.43 -1.96
CA VAL A 253 3.15 -8.41 -1.52
C VAL A 253 1.76 -8.77 -2.00
N VAL A 254 0.73 -8.30 -1.30
CA VAL A 254 -0.66 -8.48 -1.72
C VAL A 254 -1.14 -7.25 -2.49
N ASP A 255 -1.73 -7.50 -3.65
CA ASP A 255 -2.33 -6.49 -4.51
C ASP A 255 -3.86 -6.62 -4.46
N ALA A 256 -4.53 -5.64 -3.89
CA ALA A 256 -5.99 -5.59 -3.79
C ALA A 256 -6.67 -5.25 -5.14
N LYS A 257 -5.93 -4.68 -6.10
CA LYS A 257 -6.49 -4.24 -7.40
C LYS A 257 -6.90 -5.37 -8.31
N VAL A 258 -6.17 -6.48 -8.25
CA VAL A 258 -6.35 -7.60 -9.19
C VAL A 258 -7.72 -8.25 -9.09
N LEU A 259 -8.44 -8.07 -7.98
CA LEU A 259 -9.80 -8.60 -7.82
C LEU A 259 -10.85 -7.85 -8.64
N LYS A 260 -10.68 -6.55 -8.85
CA LYS A 260 -11.64 -5.78 -9.69
C LYS A 260 -11.69 -6.28 -11.13
N GLU A 261 -10.60 -6.86 -11.61
CA GLU A 261 -10.51 -7.42 -12.96
C GLU A 261 -11.07 -8.84 -13.06
N ARG A 262 -11.13 -9.60 -11.95
CA ARG A 262 -11.64 -10.99 -11.94
C ARG A 262 -13.16 -11.10 -11.73
N THR A 263 -13.78 -10.08 -11.14
CA THR A 263 -15.22 -10.04 -10.83
C THR A 263 -16.02 -9.18 -11.80
N ALA A 264 -15.38 -8.54 -12.78
CA ALA A 264 -15.98 -7.80 -13.88
C ALA A 264 -16.03 -8.66 -15.13
#